data_9e86fc1a63d545a72997fb0832207900
#
_entry.id   9e86fc1a63d545a72997fb0832207900
#
_cell.length_a   1.000
_cell.length_b   1.000
_cell.length_c   1.000
_cell.angle_alpha   90.00
_cell.angle_beta   90.00
_cell.angle_gamma   90.00
#
_symmetry.space_group_name_H-M   'P 1'
#
loop_
_entity.id
_entity.type
_entity.pdbx_description
1 polymer ?
#
loop_
_entity_poly.entity_id
_entity_poly.type
_entity_poly.pdbx_seq_one_letter_code
_entity_poly.pdbx_strand_id
1 'polypeptide(L)'
;MKILALERELPGSTGDRFQPLLKDEARRVWELQQSGTLREIYFHAEEHTAILMLECAHAEEARHLLSTLPLVQAGLIDFVLIPLAPYDGFARLIEGLTDGEQNVS
;
A
#
# COMPACT_ATOMS: atom_id res chain seq x y z
N MET A 1 9.18 0.04 7.18
CA MET A 1 9.18 -0.41 5.79
C MET A 1 8.00 0.18 5.06
N LYS A 2 8.26 0.78 3.91
CA LYS A 2 7.18 1.26 3.07
C LYS A 2 6.60 0.12 2.25
N ILE A 3 5.29 0.10 2.15
CA ILE A 3 4.60 -0.93 1.39
C ILE A 3 3.57 -0.25 0.50
N LEU A 4 3.67 -0.52 -0.80
CA LEU A 4 2.70 -0.04 -1.77
C LEU A 4 1.58 -1.06 -1.86
N ALA A 5 0.34 -0.61 -1.74
CA ALA A 5 -0.82 -1.49 -1.82
C ALA A 5 -1.70 -1.04 -2.97
N LEU A 6 -1.98 -1.95 -3.88
CA LEU A 6 -2.79 -1.68 -5.07
C LEU A 6 -4.10 -2.45 -4.97
N GLU A 7 -5.21 -1.74 -4.99
CA GLU A 7 -6.53 -2.34 -4.90
C GLU A 7 -6.86 -3.14 -6.15
N ARG A 8 -7.50 -4.27 -5.94
CA ARG A 8 -8.04 -5.11 -7.00
C ARG A 8 -9.49 -5.44 -6.69
N GLU A 9 -10.39 -5.20 -7.63
CA GLU A 9 -11.78 -5.61 -7.44
C GLU A 9 -11.89 -7.11 -7.69
N LEU A 10 -12.66 -7.77 -6.84
CA LEU A 10 -12.84 -9.23 -6.94
C LEU A 10 -14.07 -9.55 -7.79
N PRO A 11 -14.16 -10.76 -8.38
CA PRO A 11 -15.31 -11.14 -9.18
C PRO A 11 -16.60 -11.01 -8.39
N GLY A 12 -17.64 -10.54 -9.05
CA GLY A 12 -18.94 -10.35 -8.43
C GLY A 12 -19.10 -9.01 -7.72
N SER A 13 -18.10 -8.15 -7.73
CA SER A 13 -18.19 -6.83 -7.13
C SER A 13 -18.98 -5.91 -8.05
N THR A 14 -19.98 -5.22 -7.49
CA THR A 14 -20.80 -4.26 -8.23
C THR A 14 -20.97 -3.02 -7.40
N GLY A 15 -21.32 -1.90 -8.05
CA GLY A 15 -21.54 -0.65 -7.36
C GLY A 15 -22.58 -0.76 -6.26
N ASP A 16 -23.63 -1.55 -6.47
CA ASP A 16 -24.66 -1.76 -5.48
C ASP A 16 -24.14 -2.39 -4.20
N ARG A 17 -23.14 -3.26 -4.31
CA ARG A 17 -22.55 -3.91 -3.15
C ARG A 17 -21.57 -2.98 -2.42
N PHE A 18 -20.93 -2.07 -3.15
CA PHE A 18 -20.01 -1.11 -2.57
C PHE A 18 -20.74 -0.03 -1.78
N GLN A 19 -21.82 0.51 -2.33
CA GLN A 19 -22.48 1.69 -1.79
C GLN A 19 -22.76 1.64 -0.29
N PRO A 20 -23.34 0.58 0.27
CA PRO A 20 -23.65 0.56 1.70
C PRO A 20 -22.43 0.60 2.60
N LEU A 21 -21.24 0.30 2.06
CA LEU A 21 -20.03 0.18 2.85
C LEU A 21 -19.09 1.38 2.73
N LEU A 22 -19.35 2.29 1.79
CA LEU A 22 -18.40 3.35 1.47
C LEU A 22 -18.12 4.31 2.61
N LYS A 23 -19.13 4.62 3.40
CA LYS A 23 -18.94 5.54 4.52
C LYS A 23 -18.05 4.91 5.60
N ASP A 24 -18.30 3.66 5.94
CA ASP A 24 -17.52 2.96 6.93
C ASP A 24 -16.12 2.68 6.42
N GLU A 25 -15.99 2.42 5.12
CA GLU A 25 -14.70 2.27 4.48
C GLU A 25 -13.88 3.55 4.63
N ALA A 26 -14.47 4.70 4.31
CA ALA A 26 -13.78 5.98 4.40
C ALA A 26 -13.37 6.28 5.86
N ARG A 27 -14.21 5.91 6.82
CA ARG A 27 -13.90 6.12 8.24
C ARG A 27 -12.69 5.28 8.64
N ARG A 28 -12.63 4.03 8.21
CA ARG A 28 -11.51 3.15 8.57
C ARG A 28 -10.22 3.60 7.89
N VAL A 29 -10.30 4.04 6.65
CA VAL A 29 -9.16 4.59 5.93
C VAL A 29 -8.63 5.83 6.67
N TRP A 30 -9.54 6.70 7.11
CA TRP A 30 -9.16 7.90 7.86
C TRP A 30 -8.46 7.53 9.17
N GLU A 31 -8.95 6.52 9.88
CA GLU A 31 -8.32 6.04 11.10
C GLU A 31 -6.89 5.55 10.85
N LEU A 32 -6.68 4.84 9.76
CA LEU A 32 -5.35 4.36 9.40
C LEU A 32 -4.40 5.53 9.09
N GLN A 33 -4.93 6.58 8.48
CA GLN A 33 -4.15 7.78 8.21
C GLN A 33 -3.80 8.49 9.50
N GLN A 34 -4.76 8.65 10.41
CA GLN A 34 -4.52 9.31 11.68
C GLN A 34 -3.51 8.56 12.54
N SER A 35 -3.46 7.24 12.45
CA SER A 35 -2.51 6.44 13.20
C SER A 35 -1.10 6.51 12.63
N GLY A 36 -0.93 7.08 11.46
CA GLY A 36 0.38 7.16 10.81
C GLY A 36 0.73 5.96 9.95
N THR A 37 -0.12 4.93 9.94
CA THR A 37 0.14 3.74 9.12
C THR A 37 -0.05 4.04 7.65
N LEU A 38 -1.13 4.73 7.31
CA LEU A 38 -1.39 5.13 5.93
C LEU A 38 -0.76 6.50 5.71
N ARG A 39 0.22 6.56 4.82
CA ARG A 39 0.98 7.79 4.55
C ARG A 39 0.45 8.56 3.36
N GLU A 40 0.05 7.86 2.31
CA GLU A 40 -0.48 8.49 1.11
C GLU A 40 -1.56 7.61 0.54
N ILE A 41 -2.57 8.22 -0.04
CA ILE A 41 -3.64 7.49 -0.69
C ILE A 41 -4.09 8.24 -1.95
N TYR A 42 -4.26 7.49 -3.03
CA TYR A 42 -4.67 8.03 -4.32
C TYR A 42 -5.64 7.06 -4.97
N PHE A 43 -6.39 7.55 -5.93
CA PHE A 43 -7.10 6.68 -6.86
C PHE A 43 -6.36 6.64 -8.19
N HIS A 44 -6.34 5.48 -8.83
CA HIS A 44 -5.91 5.37 -10.22
C HIS A 44 -6.81 6.30 -11.04
N ALA A 45 -6.20 7.18 -11.82
CA ALA A 45 -6.95 8.26 -12.48
C ALA A 45 -8.02 7.74 -13.43
N GLU A 46 -7.80 6.57 -14.04
CA GLU A 46 -8.73 6.01 -15.00
C GLU A 46 -9.58 4.90 -14.41
N GLU A 47 -8.99 4.00 -13.65
CA GLU A 47 -9.70 2.83 -13.12
C GLU A 47 -10.35 3.08 -11.78
N HIS A 48 -9.98 4.16 -11.12
CA HIS A 48 -10.55 4.55 -9.83
C HIS A 48 -10.35 3.49 -8.73
N THR A 49 -9.27 2.73 -8.84
CA THR A 49 -8.88 1.80 -7.79
C THR A 49 -7.89 2.48 -6.84
N ALA A 50 -7.91 2.11 -5.58
CA ALA A 50 -7.10 2.78 -4.57
C ALA A 50 -5.64 2.36 -4.64
N ILE A 51 -4.75 3.33 -4.45
CA ILE A 51 -3.32 3.12 -4.38
C ILE A 51 -2.87 3.71 -3.05
N LEU A 52 -2.34 2.87 -2.17
CA LEU A 52 -1.98 3.28 -0.83
C LEU A 52 -0.49 3.11 -0.60
N MET A 53 0.09 4.06 0.13
CA MET A 53 1.44 3.91 0.64
C MET A 53 1.36 3.76 2.14
N LEU A 54 1.82 2.62 2.64
CA LEU A 54 1.76 2.28 4.06
C LEU A 54 3.16 2.26 4.66
N GLU A 55 3.22 2.57 5.95
CA GLU A 55 4.43 2.41 6.72
C GLU A 55 4.15 1.35 7.78
N CYS A 56 4.77 0.19 7.65
CA CYS A 56 4.53 -0.96 8.52
C CYS A 56 5.86 -1.63 8.84
N ALA A 57 5.88 -2.44 9.88
CA ALA A 57 7.07 -3.18 10.24
C ALA A 57 7.42 -4.23 9.18
N HIS A 58 6.40 -4.84 8.58
CA HIS A 58 6.57 -5.87 7.56
C HIS A 58 5.26 -6.05 6.78
N ALA A 59 5.31 -6.80 5.70
CA ALA A 59 4.15 -6.98 4.82
C ALA A 59 2.96 -7.65 5.52
N GLU A 60 3.22 -8.55 6.46
CA GLU A 60 2.15 -9.22 7.19
C GLU A 60 1.32 -8.24 8.00
N GLU A 61 1.96 -7.25 8.62
CA GLU A 61 1.25 -6.21 9.35
C GLU A 61 0.35 -5.43 8.41
N ALA A 62 0.86 -5.06 7.23
CA ALA A 62 0.07 -4.35 6.24
C ALA A 62 -1.15 -5.17 5.82
N ARG A 63 -0.96 -6.45 5.56
CA ARG A 63 -2.05 -7.32 5.17
C ARG A 63 -3.11 -7.41 6.26
N HIS A 64 -2.67 -7.53 7.51
CA HIS A 64 -3.60 -7.59 8.63
C HIS A 64 -4.40 -6.28 8.74
N LEU A 65 -3.75 -5.14 8.65
CA LEU A 65 -4.43 -3.85 8.75
C LEU A 65 -5.42 -3.64 7.60
N LEU A 66 -5.04 -4.01 6.38
CA LEU A 66 -5.94 -3.88 5.24
C LEU A 66 -7.12 -4.84 5.34
N SER A 67 -6.98 -5.96 6.04
CA SER A 67 -8.09 -6.88 6.25
C SER A 67 -9.17 -6.31 7.15
N THR A 68 -8.93 -5.20 7.81
CA THR A 68 -9.93 -4.54 8.63
C THR A 68 -10.81 -3.59 7.83
N LEU A 69 -10.52 -3.38 6.55
CA LEU A 69 -11.35 -2.53 5.70
C LEU A 69 -12.67 -3.21 5.38
N PRO A 70 -13.80 -2.52 5.52
CA PRO A 70 -15.12 -3.11 5.22
C PRO A 70 -15.23 -3.73 3.83
N LEU A 71 -14.63 -3.10 2.81
CA LEU A 71 -14.71 -3.65 1.45
C LEU A 71 -13.92 -4.95 1.32
N VAL A 72 -12.81 -5.08 2.04
CA VAL A 72 -12.04 -6.32 2.05
C VAL A 72 -12.80 -7.40 2.82
N GLN A 73 -13.38 -7.04 3.96
CA GLN A 73 -14.15 -7.99 4.77
C GLN A 73 -15.37 -8.52 4.02
N ALA A 74 -15.96 -7.70 3.18
CA ALA A 74 -17.12 -8.10 2.38
C ALA A 74 -16.72 -8.92 1.14
N GLY A 75 -15.43 -9.11 0.89
CA GLY A 75 -14.97 -9.89 -0.26
C GLY A 75 -15.10 -9.14 -1.59
N LEU A 76 -15.18 -7.82 -1.56
CA LEU A 76 -15.35 -7.02 -2.77
C LEU A 76 -14.03 -6.61 -3.40
N ILE A 77 -12.99 -6.44 -2.57
CA ILE A 77 -11.67 -6.06 -3.03
C ILE A 77 -10.61 -6.82 -2.26
N ASP A 78 -9.41 -6.86 -2.82
CA ASP A 78 -8.21 -7.20 -2.07
C ASP A 78 -7.09 -6.26 -2.54
N PHE A 79 -5.89 -6.46 -2.02
CA PHE A 79 -4.75 -5.61 -2.36
C PHE A 79 -3.56 -6.46 -2.75
N VAL A 80 -2.86 -6.02 -3.79
CA VAL A 80 -1.54 -6.53 -4.10
C VAL A 80 -0.56 -5.69 -3.30
N LEU A 81 0.27 -6.32 -2.49
CA LEU A 81 1.24 -5.63 -1.64
C LEU A 81 2.63 -5.72 -2.23
N ILE A 82 3.29 -4.59 -2.33
CA ILE A 82 4.64 -4.51 -2.85
C ILE A 82 5.52 -3.86 -1.79
N PRO A 83 6.27 -4.66 -1.01
CA PRO A 83 7.22 -4.10 -0.06
C PRO A 83 8.34 -3.38 -0.81
N LEU A 84 8.74 -2.22 -0.30
CA LEU A 84 9.72 -1.39 -0.99
C LEU A 84 11.01 -1.33 -0.19
N ALA A 85 12.12 -1.40 -0.91
CA ALA A 85 13.45 -1.22 -0.32
C ALA A 85 14.00 0.13 -0.76
N PRO A 86 14.85 0.75 0.04
CA PRO A 86 15.48 2.01 -0.37
C PRO A 86 16.29 1.80 -1.65
N TYR A 87 16.33 2.83 -2.47
CA TYR A 87 17.18 2.77 -3.66
C TYR A 87 18.63 2.97 -3.21
N ASP A 88 19.46 2.01 -3.51
CA ASP A 88 20.87 2.05 -3.12
C ASP A 88 21.81 2.30 -4.30
N GLY A 89 21.26 2.52 -5.47
CA GLY A 89 22.05 2.66 -6.69
C GLY A 89 22.96 3.88 -6.71
N PHE A 90 22.62 4.93 -5.92
CA PHE A 90 23.45 6.11 -5.89
C PHE A 90 24.85 5.84 -5.30
N ALA A 91 24.97 4.79 -4.51
CA ALA A 91 26.27 4.41 -3.97
C ALA A 91 27.26 4.10 -5.07
N ARG A 92 26.80 3.70 -6.25
CA ARG A 92 27.69 3.44 -7.38
C ARG A 92 28.42 4.68 -7.87
N LEU A 93 27.87 5.85 -7.56
CA LEU A 93 28.51 7.09 -7.98
C LEU A 93 29.82 7.36 -7.23
N ILE A 94 30.00 6.72 -6.07
CA ILE A 94 31.22 6.87 -5.31
C ILE A 94 32.12 5.65 -5.39
N GLU A 95 31.77 4.68 -6.22
CA GLU A 95 32.61 3.52 -6.44
C GLU A 95 33.92 3.96 -7.08
N GLY A 96 35.02 3.51 -6.56
CA GLY A 96 36.32 3.91 -7.03
C GLY A 96 36.85 5.17 -6.39
N LEU A 97 35.99 5.93 -5.69
CA LEU A 97 36.45 7.07 -4.96
C LEU A 97 36.95 6.67 -3.57
N THR A 98 36.43 5.57 -3.06
CA THR A 98 36.79 5.10 -1.76
C THR A 98 37.56 3.84 -1.91
N ASP A 99 38.72 3.77 -1.28
CA ASP A 99 39.52 2.66 -1.41
C ASP A 99 38.92 1.41 -0.98
N GLY A 100 38.87 0.46 -1.72
CA GLY A 100 38.37 -0.82 -1.36
C GLY A 100 36.92 -0.97 -1.21
N GLU A 101 36.17 0.05 -1.45
CA GLU A 101 34.80 0.01 -1.26
C GLU A 101 34.14 -0.41 -2.42
N GLN A 102 33.61 -1.52 -2.57
CA GLN A 102 33.00 -1.88 -3.70
C GLN A 102 31.84 -2.60 -3.63
N ASN A 103 31.40 -3.07 -2.71
CA ASN A 103 30.30 -3.93 -2.70
C ASN A 103 29.08 -3.34 -2.53
N VAL A 104 28.80 -2.30 -3.11
CA VAL A 104 27.55 -1.67 -3.06
C VAL A 104 26.73 -2.22 -4.12
N SER A 105 25.71 -2.81 -3.93
CA SER A 105 24.94 -3.45 -4.98
C SER A 105 23.74 -2.72 -5.46
#